data_318e3b4db54341b09e57d4d33536f577
#
_entry.id   318e3b4db54341b09e57d4d33536f577
#
_cell.length_a   1.000
_cell.length_b   1.000
_cell.length_c   1.000
_cell.angle_alpha   90.00
_cell.angle_beta   90.00
_cell.angle_gamma   90.00
#
_symmetry.space_group_name_H-M   'P 1'
#
loop_
_entity.id
_entity.type
_entity.pdbx_description
1 polymer ?
#
loop_
_entity_poly.entity_id
_entity_poly.type
_entity_poly.pdbx_seq_one_letter_code
_entity_poly.pdbx_strand_id
1 'polypeptide(L)'
;SIKENDGKLVVKGVLQRANAKNQNGRVYPMEILQREAKNYEEGFIKQKRALGELDHPDSSVVNLQNVSHNITEMHFEGENLLGTVEILTTPSGNILRELFKNGIKLGISSRGMGSVEAIEEADGKPVMKVGKDFELIAFDFVSNPSTHGAFMYPLSENVDKTQVQEGRTCGSYCKTENIINKIIRGE
;
A
#
# COMPACT_ATOMS: atom_id res chain seq x y z
N SER A 1 19.18 10.79 -5.04
CA SER A 1 18.82 10.09 -6.30
C SER A 1 18.36 8.68 -5.94
N ILE A 2 17.21 8.29 -6.47
CA ILE A 2 16.73 6.92 -6.37
C ILE A 2 17.70 6.06 -7.15
N LYS A 3 18.41 5.15 -6.48
CA LYS A 3 19.29 4.19 -7.15
C LYS A 3 18.45 2.98 -7.55
N GLU A 4 18.45 2.68 -8.82
CA GLU A 4 17.92 1.43 -9.37
C GLU A 4 18.99 0.35 -9.13
N ASN A 5 18.62 -0.72 -8.41
CA ASN A 5 19.48 -1.91 -8.26
C ASN A 5 19.34 -2.74 -9.54
N ASP A 6 20.39 -2.89 -10.33
CA ASP A 6 20.35 -3.53 -11.66
C ASP A 6 19.27 -2.97 -12.60
N GLY A 7 18.97 -1.65 -12.53
CA GLY A 7 17.91 -1.02 -13.31
C GLY A 7 16.49 -1.28 -12.77
N LYS A 8 16.34 -1.97 -11.63
CA LYS A 8 15.06 -2.26 -11.01
C LYS A 8 14.72 -1.22 -9.94
N LEU A 9 13.54 -0.63 -10.05
CA LEU A 9 12.97 0.20 -9.00
C LEU A 9 12.11 -0.67 -8.07
N VAL A 10 12.47 -0.73 -6.80
CA VAL A 10 11.72 -1.44 -5.77
C VAL A 10 11.20 -0.44 -4.74
N VAL A 11 9.94 -0.59 -4.36
CA VAL A 11 9.29 0.24 -3.35
C VAL A 11 8.70 -0.62 -2.24
N LYS A 12 8.59 -0.07 -1.03
CA LYS A 12 7.98 -0.73 0.14
C LYS A 12 6.95 0.16 0.80
N GLY A 13 5.95 -0.45 1.42
CA GLY A 13 4.95 0.25 2.21
C GLY A 13 3.83 -0.65 2.70
N VAL A 14 2.82 -0.02 3.31
CA VAL A 14 1.60 -0.70 3.73
C VAL A 14 0.73 -0.95 2.50
N LEU A 15 0.34 -2.21 2.28
CA LEU A 15 -0.58 -2.62 1.22
C LEU A 15 -2.05 -2.52 1.69
N GLN A 16 -2.30 -2.97 2.93
CA GLN A 16 -3.63 -3.04 3.52
C GLN A 16 -3.53 -3.03 5.05
N ARG A 17 -4.62 -2.69 5.75
CA ARG A 17 -4.72 -2.77 7.20
C ARG A 17 -5.94 -3.55 7.63
N ALA A 18 -5.76 -4.49 8.57
CA ALA A 18 -6.85 -5.21 9.20
C ALA A 18 -7.53 -4.39 10.28
N ASN A 19 -8.76 -4.73 10.61
CA ASN A 19 -9.58 -4.21 11.71
C ASN A 19 -9.75 -2.68 11.76
N ALA A 20 -9.27 -1.97 10.76
CA ALA A 20 -9.37 -0.51 10.67
C ALA A 20 -10.32 -0.10 9.54
N LYS A 21 -11.18 0.87 9.81
CA LYS A 21 -12.07 1.47 8.81
C LYS A 21 -11.23 2.23 7.78
N ASN A 22 -11.37 1.88 6.52
CA ASN A 22 -10.72 2.56 5.41
C ASN A 22 -11.56 3.75 4.90
N GLN A 23 -11.04 4.49 3.90
CA GLN A 23 -11.73 5.66 3.32
C GLN A 23 -13.05 5.32 2.62
N ASN A 24 -13.23 4.05 2.22
CA ASN A 24 -14.48 3.55 1.63
C ASN A 24 -15.49 3.06 2.70
N GLY A 25 -15.20 3.27 3.98
CA GLY A 25 -16.04 2.81 5.08
C GLY A 25 -16.00 1.30 5.33
N ARG A 26 -15.02 0.58 4.76
CA ARG A 26 -14.88 -0.87 4.89
C ARG A 26 -13.88 -1.23 5.99
N VAL A 27 -14.19 -2.33 6.68
CA VAL A 27 -13.28 -2.99 7.63
C VAL A 27 -13.02 -4.41 7.15
N TYR A 28 -11.74 -4.76 7.07
CA TYR A 28 -11.27 -6.10 6.74
C TYR A 28 -10.89 -6.84 8.02
N PRO A 29 -11.65 -7.88 8.45
CA PRO A 29 -11.26 -8.67 9.61
C PRO A 29 -9.88 -9.30 9.42
N MET A 30 -9.09 -9.36 10.51
CA MET A 30 -7.72 -9.91 10.47
C MET A 30 -7.70 -11.33 9.89
N GLU A 31 -8.62 -12.19 10.33
CA GLU A 31 -8.71 -13.58 9.87
C GLU A 31 -8.92 -13.72 8.36
N ILE A 32 -9.73 -12.83 7.78
CA ILE A 32 -10.02 -12.81 6.35
C ILE A 32 -8.79 -12.29 5.59
N LEU A 33 -8.22 -11.18 6.06
CA LEU A 33 -7.05 -10.59 5.39
C LEU A 33 -5.82 -11.53 5.46
N GLN A 34 -5.60 -12.22 6.58
CA GLN A 34 -4.53 -13.23 6.72
C GLN A 34 -4.73 -14.41 5.78
N ARG A 35 -5.97 -14.92 5.68
CA ARG A 35 -6.29 -16.00 4.75
C ARG A 35 -6.00 -15.59 3.30
N GLU A 36 -6.47 -14.40 2.91
CA GLU A 36 -6.29 -13.94 1.54
C GLU A 36 -4.85 -13.55 1.22
N ALA A 37 -4.11 -12.98 2.17
CA ALA A 37 -2.68 -12.75 2.01
C ALA A 37 -1.91 -14.05 1.77
N LYS A 38 -2.24 -15.12 2.52
CA LYS A 38 -1.64 -16.44 2.31
C LYS A 38 -2.00 -17.03 0.94
N ASN A 39 -3.28 -16.97 0.54
CA ASN A 39 -3.73 -17.45 -0.76
C ASN A 39 -3.02 -16.69 -1.89
N TYR A 40 -2.89 -15.36 -1.75
CA TYR A 40 -2.21 -14.52 -2.72
C TYR A 40 -0.71 -14.79 -2.79
N GLU A 41 -0.06 -15.02 -1.66
CA GLU A 41 1.35 -15.43 -1.62
C GLU A 41 1.59 -16.75 -2.37
N GLU A 42 0.81 -17.79 -2.06
CA GLU A 42 0.93 -19.10 -2.67
C GLU A 42 0.56 -19.10 -4.16
N GLY A 43 -0.55 -18.45 -4.51
CA GLY A 43 -1.11 -18.46 -5.86
C GLY A 43 -0.45 -17.49 -6.82
N PHE A 44 0.14 -16.39 -6.34
CA PHE A 44 0.62 -15.32 -7.19
C PHE A 44 2.07 -14.93 -6.93
N ILE A 45 2.48 -14.63 -5.69
CA ILE A 45 3.84 -14.15 -5.41
C ILE A 45 4.87 -15.25 -5.67
N LYS A 46 4.69 -16.44 -5.11
CA LYS A 46 5.60 -17.58 -5.30
C LYS A 46 5.69 -18.01 -6.76
N GLN A 47 4.65 -17.75 -7.54
CA GLN A 47 4.60 -18.03 -8.96
C GLN A 47 5.09 -16.86 -9.84
N LYS A 48 5.56 -15.75 -9.23
CA LYS A 48 6.03 -14.54 -9.92
C LYS A 48 4.98 -13.93 -10.87
N ARG A 49 3.73 -13.94 -10.48
CA ARG A 49 2.60 -13.40 -11.26
C ARG A 49 1.65 -12.49 -10.44
N ALA A 50 2.14 -11.95 -9.33
CA ALA A 50 1.40 -11.01 -8.49
C ALA A 50 1.38 -9.60 -9.12
N LEU A 51 0.84 -9.54 -10.33
CA LEU A 51 0.79 -8.34 -11.16
C LEU A 51 -0.30 -7.38 -10.70
N GLY A 52 -0.01 -6.08 -10.79
CA GLY A 52 -0.98 -5.02 -10.55
C GLY A 52 -0.90 -3.93 -11.60
N GLU A 53 -1.94 -3.11 -11.64
CA GLU A 53 -2.13 -2.09 -12.67
C GLU A 53 -1.83 -0.69 -12.14
N LEU A 54 -1.59 0.22 -13.07
CA LEU A 54 -1.64 1.66 -12.82
C LEU A 54 -3.10 2.07 -12.92
N ASP A 55 -3.58 2.73 -11.85
CA ASP A 55 -4.98 3.00 -11.60
C ASP A 55 -5.84 1.75 -11.29
N HIS A 56 -7.00 1.98 -10.72
CA HIS A 56 -7.89 0.94 -10.22
C HIS A 56 -8.98 0.65 -11.25
N PRO A 57 -8.90 -0.46 -12.02
CA PRO A 57 -9.90 -0.78 -13.02
C PRO A 57 -11.19 -1.33 -12.38
N ASP A 58 -12.31 -1.21 -13.09
CA ASP A 58 -13.58 -1.83 -12.70
C ASP A 58 -13.65 -3.34 -13.02
N SER A 59 -12.50 -3.97 -13.29
CA SER A 59 -12.41 -5.36 -13.71
C SER A 59 -11.87 -6.27 -12.61
N SER A 60 -12.41 -7.48 -12.51
CA SER A 60 -11.86 -8.55 -11.68
C SER A 60 -10.63 -9.24 -12.28
N VAL A 61 -10.30 -8.95 -13.53
CA VAL A 61 -9.15 -9.54 -14.25
C VAL A 61 -8.10 -8.47 -14.48
N VAL A 62 -6.84 -8.82 -14.21
CA VAL A 62 -5.70 -7.92 -14.48
C VAL A 62 -5.51 -7.77 -15.99
N ASN A 63 -5.56 -6.53 -16.46
CA ASN A 63 -5.27 -6.21 -17.85
C ASN A 63 -3.77 -6.05 -18.08
N LEU A 64 -3.16 -6.99 -18.79
CA LEU A 64 -1.72 -7.00 -19.04
C LEU A 64 -1.19 -5.76 -19.76
N GLN A 65 -2.03 -5.03 -20.50
CA GLN A 65 -1.63 -3.77 -21.15
C GLN A 65 -1.39 -2.65 -20.13
N ASN A 66 -2.05 -2.71 -18.96
CA ASN A 66 -1.94 -1.71 -17.91
C ASN A 66 -1.02 -2.13 -16.75
N VAL A 67 -0.44 -3.32 -16.82
CA VAL A 67 0.46 -3.82 -15.78
C VAL A 67 1.63 -2.87 -15.58
N SER A 68 1.84 -2.47 -14.35
CA SER A 68 2.88 -1.52 -13.95
C SER A 68 3.90 -2.10 -12.96
N HIS A 69 3.54 -3.14 -12.23
CA HIS A 69 4.35 -3.68 -11.14
C HIS A 69 4.03 -5.14 -10.82
N ASN A 70 4.88 -5.74 -9.98
CA ASN A 70 4.71 -7.07 -9.41
C ASN A 70 5.01 -7.04 -7.91
N ILE A 71 4.12 -7.61 -7.09
CA ILE A 71 4.38 -7.79 -5.65
C ILE A 71 5.37 -8.95 -5.49
N THR A 72 6.46 -8.70 -4.77
CA THR A 72 7.51 -9.70 -4.57
C THR A 72 7.51 -10.33 -3.19
N GLU A 73 7.04 -9.59 -2.18
CA GLU A 73 6.97 -10.04 -0.79
C GLU A 73 5.79 -9.41 -0.07
N MET A 74 5.21 -10.15 0.88
CA MET A 74 4.23 -9.63 1.84
C MET A 74 4.45 -10.25 3.21
N HIS A 75 4.20 -9.47 4.27
CA HIS A 75 4.18 -9.96 5.64
C HIS A 75 3.34 -9.04 6.53
N PHE A 76 2.88 -9.57 7.66
CA PHE A 76 2.17 -8.78 8.65
C PHE A 76 3.11 -8.20 9.70
N GLU A 77 2.91 -6.93 10.03
CA GLU A 77 3.42 -6.28 11.23
C GLU A 77 2.23 -5.72 12.03
N GLY A 78 1.84 -6.40 13.09
CA GLY A 78 0.59 -6.11 13.79
C GLY A 78 -0.61 -6.25 12.85
N GLU A 79 -1.38 -5.20 12.71
CA GLU A 79 -2.55 -5.16 11.81
C GLU A 79 -2.21 -4.69 10.38
N ASN A 80 -0.99 -4.28 10.13
CA ASN A 80 -0.55 -3.82 8.81
C ASN A 80 -0.03 -4.98 7.98
N LEU A 81 -0.56 -5.14 6.78
CA LEU A 81 0.02 -5.97 5.73
C LEU A 81 1.01 -5.10 4.94
N LEU A 82 2.29 -5.38 5.10
CA LEU A 82 3.38 -4.71 4.40
C LEU A 82 3.76 -5.48 3.14
N GLY A 83 4.26 -4.77 2.13
CA GLY A 83 4.72 -5.39 0.90
C GLY A 83 5.93 -4.73 0.28
N THR A 84 6.64 -5.55 -0.49
CA THR A 84 7.73 -5.15 -1.38
C THR A 84 7.23 -5.29 -2.82
N VAL A 85 7.42 -4.26 -3.62
CA VAL A 85 6.86 -4.14 -4.96
C VAL A 85 7.96 -3.75 -5.95
N GLU A 86 8.15 -4.57 -6.98
CA GLU A 86 9.03 -4.26 -8.11
C GLU A 86 8.23 -3.51 -9.19
N ILE A 87 8.69 -2.31 -9.54
CA ILE A 87 8.12 -1.53 -10.65
C ILE A 87 8.71 -2.05 -11.95
N LEU A 88 7.86 -2.53 -12.83
CA LEU A 88 8.25 -3.13 -14.10
C LEU A 88 8.58 -2.06 -15.16
N THR A 89 9.29 -2.45 -16.22
CA THR A 89 9.63 -1.58 -17.36
C THR A 89 8.57 -1.58 -18.46
N THR A 90 7.32 -1.85 -18.10
CA THR A 90 6.17 -1.71 -18.98
C THR A 90 5.83 -0.22 -19.22
N PRO A 91 5.02 0.15 -20.21
CA PRO A 91 4.60 1.53 -20.40
C PRO A 91 4.00 2.15 -19.14
N SER A 92 3.08 1.47 -18.45
CA SER A 92 2.48 1.92 -17.19
C SER A 92 3.49 1.95 -16.05
N GLY A 93 4.41 0.99 -15.97
CA GLY A 93 5.49 0.98 -14.98
C GLY A 93 6.49 2.12 -15.18
N ASN A 94 6.76 2.52 -16.43
CA ASN A 94 7.62 3.68 -16.70
C ASN A 94 6.98 4.99 -16.22
N ILE A 95 5.66 5.13 -16.30
CA ILE A 95 4.94 6.26 -15.70
C ILE A 95 5.18 6.30 -14.18
N LEU A 96 5.02 5.17 -13.48
CA LEU A 96 5.31 5.08 -12.05
C LEU A 96 6.75 5.44 -11.71
N ARG A 97 7.72 4.96 -12.50
CA ARG A 97 9.15 5.27 -12.33
C ARG A 97 9.40 6.78 -12.38
N GLU A 98 8.86 7.46 -13.38
CA GLU A 98 9.03 8.90 -13.52
C GLU A 98 8.35 9.67 -12.39
N LEU A 99 7.16 9.25 -11.95
CA LEU A 99 6.48 9.85 -10.81
C LEU A 99 7.32 9.71 -9.52
N PHE A 100 7.83 8.51 -9.22
CA PHE A 100 8.70 8.29 -8.06
C PHE A 100 10.01 9.06 -8.14
N LYS A 101 10.66 9.14 -9.33
CA LYS A 101 11.89 9.93 -9.54
C LYS A 101 11.67 11.43 -9.27
N ASN A 102 10.47 11.92 -9.56
CA ASN A 102 10.08 13.31 -9.27
C ASN A 102 9.58 13.52 -7.84
N GLY A 103 9.69 12.50 -6.96
CA GLY A 103 9.30 12.59 -5.55
C GLY A 103 7.79 12.59 -5.32
N ILE A 104 7.00 12.19 -6.32
CA ILE A 104 5.55 12.09 -6.19
C ILE A 104 5.21 10.93 -5.25
N LYS A 105 4.36 11.22 -4.27
CA LYS A 105 3.88 10.24 -3.30
C LYS A 105 2.71 9.46 -3.91
N LEU A 106 2.89 8.17 -4.08
CA LEU A 106 1.88 7.27 -4.65
C LEU A 106 1.43 6.25 -3.63
N GLY A 107 0.13 5.93 -3.67
CA GLY A 107 -0.49 4.91 -2.84
C GLY A 107 -0.68 3.59 -3.57
N ILE A 108 -1.05 2.59 -2.79
CA ILE A 108 -1.46 1.28 -3.30
C ILE A 108 -2.80 0.90 -2.68
N SER A 109 -3.65 0.23 -3.43
CA SER A 109 -4.99 -0.18 -2.97
C SER A 109 -5.29 -1.60 -3.41
N SER A 110 -5.89 -2.39 -2.49
CA SER A 110 -6.32 -3.75 -2.81
C SER A 110 -7.55 -3.74 -3.69
N ARG A 111 -7.56 -4.62 -4.68
CA ARG A 111 -8.71 -4.97 -5.51
C ARG A 111 -9.13 -6.39 -5.17
N GLY A 112 -10.41 -6.58 -4.88
CA GLY A 112 -10.96 -7.89 -4.54
C GLY A 112 -12.47 -7.92 -4.74
N MET A 113 -13.04 -9.11 -4.67
CA MET A 113 -14.47 -9.34 -4.72
C MET A 113 -14.94 -10.04 -3.45
N GLY A 114 -16.18 -9.79 -3.07
CA GLY A 114 -16.80 -10.39 -1.89
C GLY A 114 -18.00 -9.57 -1.42
N SER A 115 -18.76 -10.16 -0.51
CA SER A 115 -19.86 -9.49 0.14
C SER A 115 -19.38 -8.51 1.21
N VAL A 116 -20.24 -7.57 1.55
CA VAL A 116 -20.05 -6.68 2.69
C VAL A 116 -21.32 -6.64 3.52
N GLU A 117 -21.19 -6.63 4.84
CA GLU A 117 -22.29 -6.53 5.79
C GLU A 117 -22.21 -5.18 6.51
N ALA A 118 -23.34 -4.48 6.58
CA ALA A 118 -23.42 -3.28 7.40
C ALA A 118 -23.47 -3.69 8.87
N ILE A 119 -22.52 -3.22 9.66
CA ILE A 119 -22.52 -3.35 11.12
C ILE A 119 -22.52 -1.95 11.74
N GLU A 120 -23.10 -1.81 12.93
CA GLU A 120 -23.00 -0.57 13.72
C GLU A 120 -21.78 -0.63 14.63
N GLU A 121 -20.93 0.39 14.58
CA GLU A 121 -19.88 0.59 15.57
C GLU A 121 -20.47 1.14 16.88
N ALA A 122 -19.70 1.08 17.94
CA ALA A 122 -20.12 1.56 19.26
C ALA A 122 -20.51 3.06 19.30
N ASP A 123 -20.08 3.83 18.31
CA ASP A 123 -20.41 5.25 18.11
C ASP A 123 -21.68 5.47 17.27
N GLY A 124 -22.40 4.39 16.91
CA GLY A 124 -23.65 4.42 16.13
C GLY A 124 -23.45 4.68 14.63
N LYS A 125 -22.21 4.69 14.12
CA LYS A 125 -21.97 4.87 12.69
C LYS A 125 -21.90 3.54 11.96
N PRO A 126 -22.50 3.45 10.77
CA PRO A 126 -22.43 2.22 9.99
C PRO A 126 -21.01 2.01 9.44
N VAL A 127 -20.56 0.77 9.49
CA VAL A 127 -19.32 0.30 8.91
C VAL A 127 -19.63 -0.93 8.07
N MET A 128 -18.97 -1.03 6.91
CA MET A 128 -19.12 -2.15 6.00
C MET A 128 -18.04 -3.20 6.31
N LYS A 129 -18.41 -4.26 7.02
CA LYS A 129 -17.52 -5.38 7.31
C LYS A 129 -17.43 -6.29 6.09
N VAL A 130 -16.22 -6.60 5.65
CA VAL A 130 -15.96 -7.51 4.53
C VAL A 130 -16.29 -8.94 4.93
N GLY A 131 -17.02 -9.65 4.07
CA GLY A 131 -17.50 -11.01 4.29
C GLY A 131 -16.43 -12.08 4.13
N LYS A 132 -16.79 -13.31 4.56
CA LYS A 132 -15.88 -14.46 4.49
C LYS A 132 -15.61 -14.94 3.06
N ASP A 133 -16.45 -14.55 2.10
CA ASP A 133 -16.33 -14.81 0.67
C ASP A 133 -15.41 -13.85 -0.06
N PHE A 134 -14.71 -12.97 0.66
CA PHE A 134 -13.76 -12.04 0.06
C PHE A 134 -12.59 -12.81 -0.58
N GLU A 135 -12.28 -12.43 -1.81
CA GLU A 135 -11.14 -12.91 -2.60
C GLU A 135 -10.27 -11.71 -3.01
N LEU A 136 -8.99 -11.76 -2.68
CA LEU A 136 -8.00 -10.74 -3.08
C LEU A 136 -7.53 -11.04 -4.51
N ILE A 137 -7.70 -10.07 -5.40
CA ILE A 137 -7.36 -10.20 -6.83
C ILE A 137 -5.99 -9.59 -7.12
N ALA A 138 -5.77 -8.34 -6.70
CA ALA A 138 -4.56 -7.58 -7.00
C ALA A 138 -4.38 -6.42 -6.01
N PHE A 139 -3.20 -5.81 -6.06
CA PHE A 139 -2.94 -4.49 -5.53
C PHE A 139 -2.58 -3.57 -6.68
N ASP A 140 -3.22 -2.39 -6.77
CA ASP A 140 -3.04 -1.44 -7.85
C ASP A 140 -2.47 -0.11 -7.34
N PHE A 141 -1.59 0.54 -8.10
CA PHE A 141 -1.10 1.87 -7.76
C PHE A 141 -2.15 2.94 -8.05
N VAL A 142 -2.40 3.78 -7.05
CA VAL A 142 -3.42 4.83 -7.10
C VAL A 142 -2.88 6.14 -6.50
N SER A 143 -3.48 7.26 -6.90
CA SER A 143 -3.17 8.57 -6.33
C SER A 143 -3.71 8.71 -4.89
N ASN A 144 -4.88 8.11 -4.60
CA ASN A 144 -5.53 8.18 -3.29
C ASN A 144 -5.94 6.78 -2.80
N PRO A 145 -5.10 6.11 -2.00
CA PRO A 145 -5.35 4.76 -1.53
C PRO A 145 -6.49 4.72 -0.51
N SER A 146 -7.34 3.69 -0.59
CA SER A 146 -8.44 3.51 0.37
C SER A 146 -7.97 3.20 1.80
N THR A 147 -6.85 2.52 1.97
CA THR A 147 -6.23 2.28 3.28
C THR A 147 -5.43 3.50 3.73
N HIS A 148 -5.74 4.04 4.91
CA HIS A 148 -5.01 5.17 5.47
C HIS A 148 -3.52 4.84 5.62
N GLY A 149 -2.67 5.68 5.02
CA GLY A 149 -1.22 5.53 5.09
C GLY A 149 -0.63 4.48 4.13
N ALA A 150 -1.40 3.89 3.24
CA ALA A 150 -0.94 2.93 2.23
C ALA A 150 -0.17 3.61 1.10
N PHE A 151 0.92 4.28 1.46
CA PHE A 151 1.84 4.90 0.52
C PHE A 151 3.12 4.08 0.38
N MET A 152 3.68 4.10 -0.82
CA MET A 152 4.86 3.34 -1.17
C MET A 152 6.09 4.24 -1.26
N TYR A 153 7.22 3.73 -0.78
CA TYR A 153 8.47 4.47 -0.71
C TYR A 153 9.58 3.69 -1.41
N PRO A 154 10.35 4.34 -2.31
CA PRO A 154 11.51 3.71 -2.95
C PRO A 154 12.53 3.25 -1.91
N LEU A 155 13.07 2.04 -2.11
CA LEU A 155 14.20 1.57 -1.34
C LEU A 155 15.46 2.26 -1.85
N SER A 156 16.20 2.95 -0.96
CA SER A 156 17.54 3.40 -1.21
C SER A 156 18.52 2.40 -0.58
N GLU A 157 19.62 2.05 -1.28
CA GLU A 157 20.62 1.08 -0.79
C GLU A 157 21.39 1.52 0.47
N ASN A 158 21.14 2.71 1.01
CA ASN A 158 21.83 3.26 2.18
C ASN A 158 20.88 3.57 3.34
N VAL A 159 19.95 2.67 3.69
CA VAL A 159 19.33 2.69 5.01
C VAL A 159 19.86 1.50 5.78
N ASP A 160 20.87 1.76 6.60
CA ASP A 160 21.34 0.88 7.66
C ASP A 160 20.13 0.27 8.40
N LYS A 161 20.17 -1.03 8.63
CA LYS A 161 19.12 -1.83 9.30
C LYS A 161 18.84 -1.42 10.76
N THR A 162 19.31 -0.25 11.20
CA THR A 162 19.24 0.24 12.57
C THR A 162 18.19 1.30 12.85
N GLN A 163 17.36 1.71 11.87
CA GLN A 163 16.31 2.71 12.11
C GLN A 163 14.91 2.26 11.66
N VAL A 164 14.52 1.04 12.04
CA VAL A 164 13.11 0.64 12.12
C VAL A 164 12.71 0.69 13.59
N GLN A 165 12.92 1.84 14.23
CA GLN A 165 12.25 2.20 15.46
C GLN A 165 11.67 3.60 15.28
N GLU A 166 10.35 3.68 15.42
CA GLU A 166 9.52 4.87 15.51
C GLU A 166 9.47 5.79 14.30
N GLY A 167 8.34 5.76 13.62
CA GLY A 167 7.95 6.64 12.51
C GLY A 167 8.12 8.12 12.77
N ARG A 168 9.32 8.65 12.57
CA ARG A 168 9.59 10.08 12.37
C ARG A 168 10.91 10.25 11.61
N THR A 169 10.91 10.02 10.31
CA THR A 169 11.88 10.73 9.49
C THR A 169 11.38 12.15 9.28
N CYS A 170 11.85 13.04 10.13
CA CYS A 170 11.57 14.46 10.02
C CYS A 170 12.33 15.05 8.85
N GLY A 171 11.69 15.14 7.66
CA GLY A 171 12.17 15.95 6.54
C GLY A 171 12.10 17.45 6.88
N SER A 172 12.56 18.31 5.97
CA SER A 172 12.59 19.78 6.13
C SER A 172 11.27 20.39 6.63
N TYR A 173 10.14 19.81 6.34
CA TYR A 173 8.82 20.23 6.84
C TYR A 173 8.64 20.09 8.35
N CYS A 174 9.21 19.08 8.97
CA CYS A 174 9.11 18.88 10.43
C CYS A 174 9.89 19.94 11.23
N LYS A 175 10.96 20.51 10.66
CA LYS A 175 11.68 21.64 11.27
C LYS A 175 10.82 22.89 11.28
N THR A 176 10.05 23.11 10.23
CA THR A 176 9.15 24.27 10.11
C THR A 176 7.96 24.16 11.07
N GLU A 177 7.34 22.99 11.21
CA GLU A 177 6.27 22.76 12.19
C GLU A 177 6.75 22.93 13.64
N ASN A 178 7.95 22.44 13.97
CA ASN A 178 8.52 22.65 15.30
C ASN A 178 8.81 24.13 15.60
N ILE A 179 9.22 24.92 14.62
CA ILE A 179 9.43 26.36 14.77
C ILE A 179 8.08 27.07 14.96
N ILE A 180 7.07 26.74 14.17
CA ILE A 180 5.72 27.30 14.28
C ILE A 180 5.10 26.98 15.64
N ASN A 181 5.22 25.74 16.11
CA ASN A 181 4.70 25.32 17.40
C ASN A 181 5.43 25.98 18.59
N LYS A 182 6.72 26.28 18.49
CA LYS A 182 7.45 27.08 19.49
C LYS A 182 6.98 28.51 19.53
N ILE A 183 6.77 29.13 18.37
CA ILE A 183 6.23 30.52 18.28
C ILE A 183 4.82 30.59 18.87
N ILE A 184 3.95 29.60 18.63
CA ILE A 184 2.58 29.57 19.16
C ILE A 184 2.57 29.37 20.70
N ARG A 185 3.58 28.65 21.24
CA ARG A 185 3.69 28.41 22.69
C ARG A 185 4.47 29.47 23.45
N GLY A 186 5.06 30.46 22.77
CA GLY A 186 5.80 31.54 23.41
C GLY A 186 7.13 31.11 24.03
N GLU A 187 7.75 30.03 23.52
CA GLU A 187 9.08 29.53 23.93
C GLU A 187 10.19 29.99 22.99
#